data_ab3ae7a772e57555566c6c10ef63cb4d
#
_entry.id   ab3ae7a772e57555566c6c10ef63cb4d
#
_cell.length_a   1.000
_cell.length_b   1.000
_cell.length_c   1.000
_cell.angle_alpha   90.00
_cell.angle_beta   90.00
_cell.angle_gamma   90.00
#
_symmetry.space_group_name_H-M   'P 1'
#
loop_
_entity.id
_entity.type
_entity.pdbx_description
1 polymer ?
#
loop_
_entity_poly.entity_id
_entity_poly.type
_entity_poly.pdbx_seq_one_letter_code
_entity_poly.pdbx_strand_id
1 'polypeptide(L)'
;MIIFAFLIIGIVVATFTTQYLNSIEITINTNGSNVEVKSYSPFHTVSHQMDVEMEEATMNQLVEPNSTVGSIKNEIKSIAKNYNYTATVTLISPYGIDQLPMPAKVNGTSMIPTLKDGQEIIVLKTKDYKVNDIVVAMHPDYGMIVKRLKVIDPDKVYLMSDNRNIEYFTTQKALGNALVEYDTYKKTPLDAWLPKENIIGVVKVY
;
A
#
# COMPACT_ATOMS: atom_id res chain seq x y z
N MET A 1 -48.79 -28.15 -10.41
CA MET A 1 -47.37 -28.27 -10.77
C MET A 1 -46.89 -27.24 -11.80
N ILE A 2 -47.61 -26.99 -12.87
CA ILE A 2 -47.24 -26.01 -13.94
C ILE A 2 -47.19 -24.56 -13.45
N ILE A 3 -48.13 -24.10 -12.60
CA ILE A 3 -48.18 -22.73 -12.05
C ILE A 3 -46.97 -22.43 -11.15
N PHE A 4 -46.51 -23.40 -10.35
CA PHE A 4 -45.32 -23.26 -9.51
C PHE A 4 -44.05 -23.13 -10.35
N ALA A 5 -43.93 -23.85 -11.47
CA ALA A 5 -42.79 -23.77 -12.37
C ALA A 5 -42.68 -22.39 -13.04
N PHE A 6 -43.77 -21.79 -13.45
CA PHE A 6 -43.81 -20.45 -14.06
C PHE A 6 -43.47 -19.36 -13.00
N LEU A 7 -43.89 -19.53 -11.74
CA LEU A 7 -43.56 -18.61 -10.66
C LEU A 7 -42.06 -18.63 -10.36
N ILE A 8 -41.42 -19.81 -10.29
CA ILE A 8 -39.97 -19.95 -10.05
C ILE A 8 -39.17 -19.38 -11.23
N ILE A 9 -39.58 -19.64 -12.47
CA ILE A 9 -38.92 -19.09 -13.68
C ILE A 9 -39.06 -17.56 -13.68
N GLY A 10 -40.21 -17.00 -13.36
CA GLY A 10 -40.43 -15.55 -13.26
C GLY A 10 -39.54 -14.90 -12.21
N ILE A 11 -39.37 -15.50 -11.03
CA ILE A 11 -38.48 -15.00 -9.96
C ILE A 11 -37.03 -15.05 -10.39
N VAL A 12 -36.57 -16.14 -11.01
CA VAL A 12 -35.19 -16.29 -11.49
C VAL A 12 -34.89 -15.27 -12.58
N VAL A 13 -35.78 -15.06 -13.55
CA VAL A 13 -35.58 -14.04 -14.60
C VAL A 13 -35.59 -12.64 -14.02
N ALA A 14 -36.44 -12.32 -13.04
CA ALA A 14 -36.50 -11.01 -12.41
C ALA A 14 -35.22 -10.74 -11.60
N THR A 15 -34.67 -11.72 -10.89
CA THR A 15 -33.41 -11.56 -10.15
C THR A 15 -32.20 -11.38 -11.09
N PHE A 16 -32.13 -12.11 -12.20
CA PHE A 16 -31.07 -11.93 -13.21
C PHE A 16 -31.14 -10.54 -13.87
N THR A 17 -32.32 -10.04 -14.20
CA THR A 17 -32.47 -8.72 -14.82
C THR A 17 -32.10 -7.59 -13.87
N THR A 18 -32.52 -7.65 -12.60
CA THR A 18 -32.16 -6.63 -11.62
C THR A 18 -30.67 -6.62 -11.32
N GLN A 19 -30.02 -7.77 -11.24
CA GLN A 19 -28.58 -7.86 -11.01
C GLN A 19 -27.77 -7.29 -12.18
N TYR A 20 -28.23 -7.53 -13.41
CA TYR A 20 -27.59 -6.99 -14.62
C TYR A 20 -27.77 -5.47 -14.73
N LEU A 21 -28.97 -4.97 -14.46
CA LEU A 21 -29.26 -3.53 -14.50
C LEU A 21 -28.48 -2.73 -13.45
N ASN A 22 -28.15 -3.32 -12.29
CA ASN A 22 -27.40 -2.66 -11.23
C ASN A 22 -25.89 -2.92 -11.30
N SER A 23 -25.39 -3.48 -12.42
CA SER A 23 -23.95 -3.67 -12.59
C SER A 23 -23.25 -2.37 -12.99
N ILE A 24 -22.09 -2.12 -12.37
CA ILE A 24 -21.25 -0.96 -12.68
C ILE A 24 -19.79 -1.39 -12.87
N GLU A 25 -19.08 -0.62 -13.67
CA GLU A 25 -17.63 -0.70 -13.82
C GLU A 25 -16.99 0.45 -13.05
N ILE A 26 -16.00 0.13 -12.21
CA ILE A 26 -15.26 1.09 -11.41
C ILE A 26 -13.79 1.02 -11.80
N THR A 27 -13.24 2.16 -12.20
CA THR A 27 -11.81 2.32 -12.48
C THR A 27 -11.18 3.21 -11.43
N ILE A 28 -10.18 2.69 -10.74
CA ILE A 28 -9.34 3.40 -9.78
C ILE A 28 -8.04 3.76 -10.48
N ASN A 29 -7.75 5.04 -10.67
CA ASN A 29 -6.48 5.53 -11.18
C ASN A 29 -5.65 6.09 -10.02
N THR A 30 -4.42 5.61 -9.85
CA THR A 30 -3.53 6.12 -8.80
C THR A 30 -2.07 6.08 -9.21
N ASN A 31 -1.32 7.13 -8.86
CA ASN A 31 0.14 7.17 -8.96
C ASN A 31 0.84 6.93 -7.60
N GLY A 32 0.07 6.63 -6.56
CA GLY A 32 0.53 6.50 -5.18
C GLY A 32 0.32 7.76 -4.33
N SER A 33 0.28 8.94 -4.92
CA SER A 33 0.05 10.21 -4.20
C SER A 33 -1.35 10.76 -4.41
N ASN A 34 -1.98 10.43 -5.53
CA ASN A 34 -3.33 10.84 -5.89
C ASN A 34 -4.16 9.62 -6.26
N VAL A 35 -5.45 9.71 -6.01
CA VAL A 35 -6.47 8.72 -6.40
C VAL A 35 -7.57 9.44 -7.16
N GLU A 36 -8.02 8.85 -8.24
CA GLU A 36 -9.22 9.23 -8.97
C GLU A 36 -10.05 7.98 -9.20
N VAL A 37 -11.30 8.00 -8.77
CA VAL A 37 -12.26 6.92 -9.00
C VAL A 37 -13.29 7.36 -10.02
N LYS A 38 -13.58 6.50 -10.99
CA LYS A 38 -14.63 6.70 -11.99
C LYS A 38 -15.52 5.48 -12.04
N SER A 39 -16.79 5.70 -11.75
CA SER A 39 -17.82 4.68 -11.86
C SER A 39 -18.65 4.90 -13.10
N TYR A 40 -18.92 3.84 -13.84
CA TYR A 40 -19.73 3.84 -15.04
C TYR A 40 -20.84 2.80 -14.98
N SER A 41 -22.05 3.20 -15.33
CA SER A 41 -23.18 2.30 -15.59
C SER A 41 -23.80 2.63 -16.94
N PRO A 42 -24.10 1.62 -17.76
CA PRO A 42 -24.81 1.86 -19.02
C PRO A 42 -26.29 2.22 -18.81
N PHE A 43 -26.85 2.01 -17.60
CA PHE A 43 -28.28 2.10 -17.33
C PHE A 43 -28.66 3.22 -16.38
N HIS A 44 -27.70 3.73 -15.56
CA HIS A 44 -27.98 4.69 -14.49
C HIS A 44 -26.90 5.75 -14.42
N THR A 45 -27.27 6.94 -13.97
CA THR A 45 -26.29 7.93 -13.51
C THR A 45 -25.79 7.50 -12.13
N VAL A 46 -24.50 7.28 -12.02
CA VAL A 46 -23.85 6.91 -10.74
C VAL A 46 -23.67 8.15 -9.87
N SER A 47 -23.82 7.99 -8.56
CA SER A 47 -23.67 9.09 -7.61
C SER A 47 -22.20 9.50 -7.49
N HIS A 48 -21.90 10.78 -7.70
CA HIS A 48 -20.57 11.34 -7.46
C HIS A 48 -20.14 11.20 -5.98
N GLN A 49 -21.08 11.21 -5.04
CA GLN A 49 -20.79 10.99 -3.62
C GLN A 49 -20.18 9.61 -3.38
N MET A 50 -20.61 8.60 -4.11
CA MET A 50 -20.04 7.25 -4.04
C MET A 50 -18.59 7.23 -4.54
N ASP A 51 -18.29 7.92 -5.65
CA ASP A 51 -16.92 8.02 -6.16
C ASP A 51 -15.99 8.68 -5.15
N VAL A 52 -16.41 9.78 -4.51
CA VAL A 52 -15.65 10.47 -3.45
C VAL A 52 -15.39 9.55 -2.24
N GLU A 53 -16.40 8.80 -1.78
CA GLU A 53 -16.23 7.83 -0.69
C GLU A 53 -15.23 6.73 -1.05
N MET A 54 -15.26 6.25 -2.30
CA MET A 54 -14.29 5.26 -2.81
C MET A 54 -12.87 5.82 -2.96
N GLU A 55 -12.72 7.10 -3.36
CA GLU A 55 -11.42 7.78 -3.41
C GLU A 55 -10.79 7.87 -2.02
N GLU A 56 -11.57 8.29 -1.02
CA GLU A 56 -11.12 8.39 0.37
C GLU A 56 -10.72 7.01 0.93
N ALA A 57 -11.56 6.00 0.73
CA ALA A 57 -11.28 4.63 1.16
C ALA A 57 -10.00 4.08 0.51
N THR A 58 -9.82 4.33 -0.81
CA THR A 58 -8.62 3.91 -1.53
C THR A 58 -7.38 4.62 -0.99
N MET A 59 -7.44 5.95 -0.79
CA MET A 59 -6.32 6.74 -0.29
C MET A 59 -5.86 6.24 1.09
N ASN A 60 -6.80 5.94 1.99
CA ASN A 60 -6.49 5.39 3.31
C ASN A 60 -5.78 4.03 3.21
N GLN A 61 -6.19 3.17 2.28
CA GLN A 61 -5.54 1.87 2.07
C GLN A 61 -4.19 1.95 1.37
N LEU A 62 -3.93 2.98 0.54
CA LEU A 62 -2.64 3.11 -0.14
C LEU A 62 -1.47 3.22 0.84
N VAL A 63 -1.66 3.92 1.97
CA VAL A 63 -0.61 4.14 2.98
C VAL A 63 -0.41 2.94 3.91
N GLU A 64 -1.34 2.00 3.94
CA GLU A 64 -1.28 0.82 4.81
C GLU A 64 -0.30 -0.22 4.27
N PRO A 65 0.75 -0.62 5.01
CA PRO A 65 1.76 -1.58 4.53
C PRO A 65 1.17 -2.91 4.08
N ASN A 66 0.15 -3.39 4.79
CA ASN A 66 -0.46 -4.70 4.57
C ASN A 66 -1.60 -4.70 3.55
N SER A 67 -2.00 -3.54 3.02
CA SER A 67 -3.05 -3.49 2.00
C SER A 67 -2.59 -4.14 0.71
N THR A 68 -3.52 -4.73 -0.01
CA THR A 68 -3.32 -5.38 -1.29
C THR A 68 -4.31 -4.84 -2.32
N VAL A 69 -4.08 -5.09 -3.60
CA VAL A 69 -5.08 -4.81 -4.64
C VAL A 69 -6.41 -5.51 -4.31
N GLY A 70 -6.34 -6.74 -3.80
CA GLY A 70 -7.54 -7.50 -3.41
C GLY A 70 -8.32 -6.84 -2.27
N SER A 71 -7.64 -6.35 -1.22
CA SER A 71 -8.31 -5.66 -0.11
C SER A 71 -8.99 -4.37 -0.57
N ILE A 72 -8.31 -3.56 -1.38
CA ILE A 72 -8.87 -2.34 -1.96
C ILE A 72 -10.11 -2.66 -2.81
N LYS A 73 -9.98 -3.59 -3.76
CA LYS A 73 -11.12 -3.97 -4.62
C LYS A 73 -12.32 -4.49 -3.82
N ASN A 74 -12.09 -5.23 -2.75
CA ASN A 74 -13.17 -5.73 -1.89
C ASN A 74 -13.87 -4.60 -1.12
N GLU A 75 -13.12 -3.63 -0.61
CA GLU A 75 -13.70 -2.46 0.06
C GLU A 75 -14.53 -1.62 -0.92
N ILE A 76 -14.01 -1.33 -2.10
CA ILE A 76 -14.73 -0.60 -3.14
C ILE A 76 -16.03 -1.32 -3.55
N LYS A 77 -15.99 -2.65 -3.70
CA LYS A 77 -17.19 -3.46 -3.94
C LYS A 77 -18.18 -3.38 -2.78
N SER A 78 -17.70 -3.30 -1.54
CA SER A 78 -18.57 -3.13 -0.37
C SER A 78 -19.25 -1.77 -0.37
N ILE A 79 -18.53 -0.70 -0.70
CA ILE A 79 -19.10 0.64 -0.85
C ILE A 79 -20.16 0.61 -1.96
N ALA A 80 -19.84 0.10 -3.17
CA ALA A 80 -20.81 -0.02 -4.27
C ALA A 80 -22.08 -0.77 -3.85
N LYS A 81 -21.94 -1.83 -3.06
CA LYS A 81 -23.08 -2.60 -2.55
C LYS A 81 -23.98 -1.79 -1.63
N ASN A 82 -23.45 -0.85 -0.84
CA ASN A 82 -24.26 0.05 0.00
C ASN A 82 -25.13 0.99 -0.84
N TYR A 83 -24.72 1.26 -2.08
CA TYR A 83 -25.48 2.00 -3.09
C TYR A 83 -26.34 1.10 -4.00
N ASN A 84 -26.51 -0.18 -3.63
CA ASN A 84 -27.24 -1.21 -4.37
C ASN A 84 -26.64 -1.58 -5.74
N TYR A 85 -25.34 -1.40 -5.95
CA TYR A 85 -24.62 -1.80 -7.14
C TYR A 85 -23.81 -3.10 -6.96
N THR A 86 -23.67 -3.85 -8.05
CA THR A 86 -22.70 -4.94 -8.21
C THR A 86 -21.55 -4.43 -9.06
N ALA A 87 -20.34 -4.38 -8.52
CA ALA A 87 -19.22 -3.71 -9.16
C ALA A 87 -18.12 -4.67 -9.67
N THR A 88 -17.63 -4.37 -10.87
CA THR A 88 -16.34 -4.83 -11.38
C THR A 88 -15.32 -3.72 -11.16
N VAL A 89 -14.20 -4.01 -10.48
CA VAL A 89 -13.21 -2.98 -10.08
C VAL A 89 -11.88 -3.27 -10.74
N THR A 90 -11.31 -2.26 -11.40
CA THR A 90 -9.97 -2.26 -12.00
C THR A 90 -9.13 -1.16 -11.38
N LEU A 91 -7.91 -1.50 -10.94
CA LEU A 91 -6.92 -0.52 -10.47
C LEU A 91 -5.88 -0.32 -11.58
N ILE A 92 -5.61 0.94 -11.91
CA ILE A 92 -4.62 1.34 -12.91
C ILE A 92 -3.60 2.27 -12.27
N SER A 93 -2.33 2.00 -12.51
CA SER A 93 -1.24 2.85 -12.08
C SER A 93 -0.21 3.04 -13.21
N PRO A 94 0.77 3.95 -13.08
CA PRO A 94 1.88 4.08 -14.02
C PRO A 94 2.72 2.81 -14.17
N TYR A 95 2.58 1.88 -13.24
CA TYR A 95 3.31 0.60 -13.22
C TYR A 95 2.52 -0.55 -13.87
N GLY A 96 1.26 -0.32 -14.24
CA GLY A 96 0.39 -1.29 -14.90
C GLY A 96 -0.94 -1.52 -14.18
N ILE A 97 -1.75 -2.41 -14.76
CA ILE A 97 -3.02 -2.85 -14.17
C ILE A 97 -2.73 -3.69 -12.94
N ASP A 98 -3.47 -3.43 -11.86
CA ASP A 98 -3.36 -4.13 -10.58
C ASP A 98 -1.96 -4.07 -9.97
N GLN A 99 -1.19 -3.01 -10.30
CA GLN A 99 0.07 -2.69 -9.66
C GLN A 99 -0.16 -1.59 -8.62
N LEU A 100 0.12 -1.87 -7.33
CA LEU A 100 -0.24 -1.00 -6.21
C LEU A 100 0.95 -0.13 -5.77
N PRO A 101 0.98 1.17 -6.11
CA PRO A 101 1.95 2.11 -5.58
C PRO A 101 1.55 2.56 -4.18
N MET A 102 2.49 2.55 -3.24
CA MET A 102 2.34 3.06 -1.87
C MET A 102 3.23 4.29 -1.70
N PRO A 103 2.69 5.44 -1.26
CA PRO A 103 3.50 6.60 -0.90
C PRO A 103 4.18 6.32 0.44
N ALA A 104 5.42 6.76 0.59
CA ALA A 104 6.14 6.69 1.85
C ALA A 104 7.10 7.87 1.99
N LYS A 105 7.48 8.19 3.22
CA LYS A 105 8.47 9.22 3.52
C LYS A 105 9.67 8.59 4.22
N VAL A 106 10.85 8.91 3.72
CA VAL A 106 12.11 8.43 4.29
C VAL A 106 12.32 9.12 5.64
N ASN A 107 12.63 8.33 6.68
CA ASN A 107 13.00 8.84 7.99
C ASN A 107 14.42 8.36 8.33
N GLY A 108 15.32 9.32 8.52
CA GLY A 108 16.71 9.09 8.89
C GLY A 108 17.69 9.06 7.73
N THR A 109 18.95 8.81 8.08
CA THR A 109 20.13 9.01 7.23
C THR A 109 20.73 7.73 6.68
N SER A 110 20.11 6.57 6.94
CA SER A 110 20.71 5.25 6.64
C SER A 110 20.90 4.96 5.15
N MET A 111 20.19 5.68 4.27
CA MET A 111 20.26 5.50 2.82
C MET A 111 20.96 6.66 2.10
N ILE A 112 21.60 7.59 2.82
CA ILE A 112 22.44 8.64 2.20
C ILE A 112 23.65 7.98 1.50
N PRO A 113 24.05 8.44 0.32
CA PRO A 113 23.52 9.59 -0.44
C PRO A 113 22.32 9.27 -1.33
N THR A 114 21.88 8.02 -1.43
CA THR A 114 20.85 7.56 -2.39
C THR A 114 19.47 8.14 -2.07
N LEU A 115 19.08 8.12 -0.80
CA LEU A 115 17.84 8.73 -0.30
C LEU A 115 18.17 9.68 0.85
N LYS A 116 17.48 10.83 0.90
CA LYS A 116 17.66 11.85 1.94
C LYS A 116 16.56 11.72 3.00
N ASP A 117 16.87 12.18 4.20
CA ASP A 117 15.87 12.31 5.26
C ASP A 117 14.74 13.26 4.83
N GLY A 118 13.50 12.89 5.12
CA GLY A 118 12.30 13.64 4.72
C GLY A 118 11.87 13.46 3.26
N GLN A 119 12.64 12.74 2.44
CA GLN A 119 12.33 12.54 1.02
C GLN A 119 11.07 11.68 0.84
N GLU A 120 10.17 12.12 -0.04
CA GLU A 120 9.02 11.33 -0.47
C GLU A 120 9.43 10.31 -1.53
N ILE A 121 8.93 9.11 -1.42
CA ILE A 121 9.21 7.99 -2.32
C ILE A 121 7.90 7.26 -2.68
N ILE A 122 7.90 6.61 -3.83
CA ILE A 122 6.83 5.68 -4.22
C ILE A 122 7.39 4.25 -4.20
N VAL A 123 6.71 3.40 -3.44
CA VAL A 123 7.03 1.98 -3.27
C VAL A 123 6.00 1.17 -4.05
N LEU A 124 6.43 0.45 -5.07
CA LEU A 124 5.56 -0.53 -5.73
C LEU A 124 5.47 -1.77 -4.85
N LYS A 125 4.29 -2.09 -4.35
CA LYS A 125 4.04 -3.32 -3.58
C LYS A 125 4.12 -4.53 -4.51
N THR A 126 5.27 -5.19 -4.49
CA THR A 126 5.56 -6.35 -5.34
C THR A 126 6.52 -7.30 -4.66
N LYS A 127 6.46 -8.57 -5.05
CA LYS A 127 7.47 -9.58 -4.69
C LYS A 127 8.47 -9.82 -5.83
N ASP A 128 8.36 -9.08 -6.93
CA ASP A 128 9.34 -9.07 -8.01
C ASP A 128 10.42 -8.03 -7.71
N TYR A 129 11.49 -8.48 -7.06
CA TYR A 129 12.66 -7.70 -6.69
C TYR A 129 13.95 -8.44 -7.01
N LYS A 130 15.02 -7.70 -7.22
CA LYS A 130 16.35 -8.21 -7.55
C LYS A 130 17.44 -7.60 -6.68
N VAL A 131 18.60 -8.24 -6.66
CA VAL A 131 19.79 -7.71 -5.99
C VAL A 131 20.11 -6.30 -6.46
N ASN A 132 20.43 -5.42 -5.53
CA ASN A 132 20.64 -3.97 -5.63
C ASN A 132 19.40 -3.10 -5.72
N ASP A 133 18.19 -3.64 -5.78
CA ASP A 133 16.99 -2.83 -5.60
C ASP A 133 16.98 -2.15 -4.21
N ILE A 134 16.36 -0.98 -4.14
CA ILE A 134 16.00 -0.34 -2.88
C ILE A 134 14.62 -0.86 -2.52
N VAL A 135 14.51 -1.51 -1.37
CA VAL A 135 13.26 -2.13 -0.91
C VAL A 135 12.80 -1.53 0.40
N VAL A 136 11.49 -1.54 0.59
CA VAL A 136 10.86 -1.28 1.89
C VAL A 136 10.46 -2.61 2.48
N ALA A 137 10.79 -2.81 3.76
CA ALA A 137 10.52 -4.04 4.49
C ALA A 137 10.03 -3.74 5.91
N MET A 138 9.26 -4.67 6.49
CA MET A 138 8.86 -4.63 7.90
C MET A 138 9.94 -5.30 8.76
N HIS A 139 10.58 -4.53 9.63
CA HIS A 139 11.52 -5.04 10.61
C HIS A 139 10.80 -5.26 11.95
N PRO A 140 11.07 -6.35 12.68
CA PRO A 140 10.34 -6.64 13.92
C PRO A 140 10.51 -5.56 15.01
N ASP A 141 11.69 -4.93 15.10
CA ASP A 141 11.98 -3.97 16.16
C ASP A 141 11.85 -2.51 15.70
N TYR A 142 12.01 -2.22 14.41
CA TYR A 142 12.09 -0.85 13.88
C TYR A 142 10.90 -0.46 13.00
N GLY A 143 9.93 -1.37 12.79
CA GLY A 143 8.81 -1.13 11.88
C GLY A 143 9.25 -1.08 10.42
N MET A 144 8.67 -0.17 9.62
CA MET A 144 9.07 -0.03 8.23
C MET A 144 10.49 0.54 8.10
N ILE A 145 11.34 -0.18 7.38
CA ILE A 145 12.69 0.26 7.01
C ILE A 145 12.85 0.31 5.49
N VAL A 146 13.66 1.22 5.01
CA VAL A 146 14.12 1.25 3.61
C VAL A 146 15.61 0.92 3.55
N LYS A 147 15.98 -0.05 2.72
CA LYS A 147 17.34 -0.57 2.59
C LYS A 147 17.64 -1.04 1.19
N ARG A 148 18.92 -1.26 0.91
CA ARG A 148 19.37 -1.91 -0.32
C ARG A 148 19.39 -3.42 -0.16
N LEU A 149 18.75 -4.13 -1.08
CA LEU A 149 18.74 -5.58 -1.14
C LEU A 149 20.11 -6.08 -1.67
N LYS A 150 20.83 -6.82 -0.87
CA LYS A 150 22.19 -7.31 -1.24
C LYS A 150 22.27 -8.79 -1.51
N VAL A 151 21.50 -9.60 -0.79
CA VAL A 151 21.47 -11.07 -0.99
C VAL A 151 20.03 -11.55 -0.99
N ILE A 152 19.74 -12.51 -1.83
CA ILE A 152 18.48 -13.25 -1.89
C ILE A 152 18.78 -14.72 -1.68
N ASP A 153 18.43 -15.25 -0.51
CA ASP A 153 18.45 -16.68 -0.18
C ASP A 153 17.06 -17.32 -0.48
N PRO A 154 16.89 -18.63 -0.38
CA PRO A 154 15.60 -19.28 -0.62
C PRO A 154 14.44 -18.73 0.21
N ASP A 155 14.63 -18.40 1.50
CA ASP A 155 13.60 -18.01 2.46
C ASP A 155 13.81 -16.60 3.07
N LYS A 156 14.99 -16.02 2.90
CA LYS A 156 15.37 -14.73 3.52
C LYS A 156 16.12 -13.82 2.56
N VAL A 157 16.26 -12.56 2.94
CA VAL A 157 17.00 -11.54 2.21
C VAL A 157 17.95 -10.79 3.15
N TYR A 158 19.10 -10.37 2.64
CA TYR A 158 20.01 -9.48 3.35
C TYR A 158 19.83 -8.05 2.87
N LEU A 159 19.48 -7.17 3.79
CA LEU A 159 19.25 -5.76 3.58
C LEU A 159 20.39 -4.95 4.19
N MET A 160 20.87 -3.95 3.48
CA MET A 160 22.03 -3.14 3.86
C MET A 160 21.74 -1.65 3.71
N SER A 161 22.24 -0.86 4.67
CA SER A 161 22.25 0.60 4.58
C SER A 161 23.27 1.08 3.54
N ASP A 162 22.92 2.09 2.73
CA ASP A 162 23.87 2.75 1.82
C ASP A 162 24.83 3.66 2.60
N ASN A 163 24.37 4.32 3.66
CA ASN A 163 25.21 5.10 4.56
C ASN A 163 26.00 4.16 5.48
N ARG A 164 27.31 4.13 5.33
CA ARG A 164 28.22 3.30 6.13
C ARG A 164 28.90 4.08 7.27
N ASN A 165 28.55 5.37 7.44
CA ASN A 165 29.16 6.18 8.46
C ASN A 165 28.65 5.76 9.86
N ILE A 166 29.57 5.86 10.81
CA ILE A 166 29.27 5.69 12.23
C ILE A 166 29.02 7.09 12.80
N GLU A 167 27.85 7.29 13.37
CA GLU A 167 27.47 8.56 13.99
C GLU A 167 27.53 8.40 15.53
N TYR A 168 28.02 9.43 16.21
CA TYR A 168 28.06 9.50 17.68
C TYR A 168 27.12 10.61 18.14
N PHE A 169 26.21 10.29 19.02
CA PHE A 169 25.27 11.23 19.61
C PHE A 169 25.58 11.34 21.11
N THR A 170 25.77 12.56 21.60
CA THR A 170 25.93 12.83 23.05
C THR A 170 24.65 13.46 23.57
N THR A 171 23.99 12.83 24.50
CA THR A 171 22.86 13.39 25.23
C THR A 171 23.33 13.90 26.60
N GLN A 172 22.73 14.99 27.04
CA GLN A 172 22.98 15.58 28.36
C GLN A 172 21.80 15.26 29.27
N LYS A 173 22.07 14.67 30.43
CA LYS A 173 21.09 14.42 31.48
C LYS A 173 21.44 15.23 32.72
N ALA A 174 20.57 16.14 33.13
CA ALA A 174 20.74 16.88 34.36
C ALA A 174 20.50 15.96 35.59
N LEU A 175 21.47 15.84 36.45
CA LEU A 175 21.42 15.09 37.71
C LEU A 175 21.37 16.03 38.92
N GLY A 176 20.35 16.93 38.99
CA GLY A 176 20.18 17.87 40.07
C GLY A 176 21.09 19.12 39.98
N ASN A 177 21.27 19.86 41.09
CA ASN A 177 21.93 21.16 41.09
C ASN A 177 23.40 21.09 40.60
N ALA A 178 23.60 21.40 39.31
CA ALA A 178 24.91 21.60 38.65
C ALA A 178 25.69 20.35 38.20
N LEU A 179 25.16 19.13 38.29
CA LEU A 179 25.79 17.96 37.72
C LEU A 179 25.09 17.60 36.38
N VAL A 180 25.88 17.43 35.30
CA VAL A 180 25.42 17.00 33.98
C VAL A 180 26.14 15.70 33.63
N GLU A 181 25.36 14.64 33.38
CA GLU A 181 25.87 13.39 32.83
C GLU A 181 25.79 13.43 31.32
N TYR A 182 26.85 12.97 30.64
CA TYR A 182 26.93 12.87 29.20
C TYR A 182 26.90 11.41 28.78
N ASP A 183 25.82 10.99 28.13
CA ASP A 183 25.73 9.67 27.52
C ASP A 183 26.06 9.76 26.04
N THR A 184 27.04 8.98 25.59
CA THR A 184 27.42 8.92 24.18
C THR A 184 26.92 7.62 23.56
N TYR A 185 26.02 7.73 22.58
CA TYR A 185 25.47 6.61 21.80
C TYR A 185 26.17 6.53 20.47
N LYS A 186 26.53 5.30 20.06
CA LYS A 186 27.09 5.00 18.77
C LYS A 186 25.97 4.46 17.87
N LYS A 187 25.63 5.17 16.80
CA LYS A 187 24.73 4.70 15.77
C LYS A 187 25.53 4.02 14.67
N THR A 188 25.33 2.73 14.49
CA THR A 188 25.91 1.95 13.40
C THR A 188 24.90 1.78 12.26
N PRO A 189 25.36 1.51 11.01
CA PRO A 189 24.46 1.12 9.94
C PRO A 189 23.59 -0.09 10.36
N LEU A 190 22.30 0.01 10.13
CA LEU A 190 21.38 -1.11 10.33
C LEU A 190 21.40 -2.01 9.11
N ASP A 191 22.04 -3.16 9.24
CA ASP A 191 22.02 -4.23 8.24
C ASP A 191 21.28 -5.43 8.86
N ALA A 192 20.41 -6.08 8.10
CA ALA A 192 19.55 -7.12 8.64
C ALA A 192 19.28 -8.26 7.65
N TRP A 193 19.21 -9.48 8.17
CA TRP A 193 18.57 -10.61 7.52
C TRP A 193 17.09 -10.62 7.89
N LEU A 194 16.22 -10.60 6.90
CA LEU A 194 14.77 -10.66 7.11
C LEU A 194 14.15 -11.77 6.25
N PRO A 195 13.06 -12.39 6.70
CA PRO A 195 12.24 -13.26 5.87
C PRO A 195 11.75 -12.53 4.62
N LYS A 196 11.61 -13.24 3.49
CA LYS A 196 11.13 -12.65 2.21
C LYS A 196 9.74 -12.05 2.31
N GLU A 197 8.87 -12.62 3.15
CA GLU A 197 7.53 -12.13 3.41
C GLU A 197 7.50 -10.73 3.99
N ASN A 198 8.56 -10.33 4.71
CA ASN A 198 8.68 -9.00 5.30
C ASN A 198 8.92 -7.89 4.25
N ILE A 199 9.32 -8.22 3.02
CA ILE A 199 9.43 -7.21 1.95
C ILE A 199 8.04 -6.71 1.60
N ILE A 200 7.82 -5.40 1.69
CA ILE A 200 6.59 -4.73 1.28
C ILE A 200 6.62 -4.45 -0.21
N GLY A 201 7.74 -3.93 -0.72
CA GLY A 201 7.87 -3.59 -2.13
C GLY A 201 9.20 -2.95 -2.49
N VAL A 202 9.28 -2.49 -3.74
CA VAL A 202 10.46 -1.89 -4.36
C VAL A 202 10.24 -0.39 -4.56
N VAL A 203 11.20 0.43 -4.17
CA VAL A 203 11.19 1.88 -4.43
C VAL A 203 11.36 2.14 -5.93
N LYS A 204 10.42 2.87 -6.52
CA LYS A 204 10.38 3.16 -7.97
C LYS A 204 10.69 4.62 -8.31
N VAL A 205 10.24 5.54 -7.45
CA VAL A 205 10.43 6.99 -7.62
C VAL A 205 11.02 7.56 -6.34
N TYR A 206 12.07 8.37 -6.49
CA TYR A 206 12.79 9.02 -5.40
C TYR A 206 13.55 10.27 -5.89
#